data_a5d8a599494f4db031534abbd9cf1422
#
_entry.id   a5d8a599494f4db031534abbd9cf1422
#
_cell.length_a   1.000
_cell.length_b   1.000
_cell.length_c   1.000
_cell.angle_alpha   90.00
_cell.angle_beta   90.00
_cell.angle_gamma   90.00
#
_symmetry.space_group_name_H-M   'P 1'
#
loop_
_entity.id
_entity.type
_entity.pdbx_description
1 polymer ?
#
loop_
_entity_poly.entity_id
_entity_poly.type
_entity_poly.pdbx_seq_one_letter_code
_entity_poly.pdbx_strand_id
1 'polypeptide(L)'
;MPCLHYSNRLDRLIVPLSKELDKRDPFDTAEIVVPNFSLEKWISLKLAQYQGIAINLSFITLEKAIYKSVKNTLPNRKCELLKQETIQCLLMDILREKLGNTDPVWDPVISYLNPGVDINSEAIEHRLFQLSGRLLYLFKEYEYSRNEELISAWNEDRNAVEQQLLGTESWQRTLWNDLFGEEGKLTFFNRNL
;
A
#
# COMPACT_ATOMS: atom_id res chain seq x y z
N MET A 1 -30.87 3.32 -3.09
CA MET A 1 -30.35 1.95 -3.02
C MET A 1 -29.08 1.87 -3.88
N PRO A 2 -28.03 1.17 -3.45
CA PRO A 2 -26.89 0.92 -4.31
C PRO A 2 -27.33 0.11 -5.55
N CYS A 3 -26.83 0.47 -6.72
CA CYS A 3 -27.14 -0.18 -7.97
C CYS A 3 -25.86 -0.74 -8.59
N LEU A 4 -25.88 -2.00 -9.02
CA LEU A 4 -24.76 -2.66 -9.68
C LEU A 4 -24.96 -2.69 -11.18
N HIS A 5 -24.05 -2.08 -11.92
CA HIS A 5 -23.99 -2.15 -13.39
C HIS A 5 -22.73 -2.92 -13.79
N TYR A 6 -22.86 -3.90 -14.66
CA TYR A 6 -21.73 -4.66 -15.18
C TYR A 6 -21.80 -4.82 -16.69
N SER A 7 -20.65 -4.84 -17.33
CA SER A 7 -20.51 -5.06 -18.76
C SER A 7 -19.09 -5.52 -19.09
N ASN A 8 -18.95 -6.37 -20.09
CA ASN A 8 -17.66 -6.69 -20.70
C ASN A 8 -17.14 -5.58 -21.64
N ARG A 9 -17.93 -4.54 -21.82
CA ARG A 9 -17.59 -3.35 -22.62
C ARG A 9 -17.68 -2.12 -21.72
N LEU A 10 -16.53 -1.52 -21.45
CA LEU A 10 -16.42 -0.36 -20.57
C LEU A 10 -17.21 0.85 -21.08
N ASP A 11 -17.26 1.06 -22.39
CA ASP A 11 -18.00 2.15 -23.01
C ASP A 11 -19.53 2.13 -22.70
N ARG A 12 -20.09 0.94 -22.47
CA ARG A 12 -21.50 0.81 -22.09
C ARG A 12 -21.80 1.28 -20.67
N LEU A 13 -20.81 1.29 -19.80
CA LEU A 13 -20.96 1.73 -18.41
C LEU A 13 -21.01 3.26 -18.27
N ILE A 14 -20.62 4.00 -19.29
CA ILE A 14 -20.73 5.47 -19.31
C ILE A 14 -22.19 5.93 -19.26
N VAL A 15 -23.09 5.23 -19.93
CA VAL A 15 -24.51 5.60 -19.97
C VAL A 15 -25.16 5.55 -18.58
N PRO A 16 -25.09 4.46 -17.79
CA PRO A 16 -25.62 4.48 -16.44
C PRO A 16 -24.89 5.47 -15.53
N LEU A 17 -23.56 5.63 -15.66
CA LEU A 17 -22.82 6.63 -14.88
C LEU A 17 -23.32 8.05 -15.16
N SER A 18 -23.47 8.42 -16.43
CA SER A 18 -24.03 9.70 -16.85
C SER A 18 -25.41 9.95 -16.23
N LYS A 19 -26.32 8.95 -16.30
CA LYS A 19 -27.66 9.06 -15.70
C LYS A 19 -27.64 9.25 -14.17
N GLU A 20 -26.67 8.68 -13.47
CA GLU A 20 -26.51 8.92 -12.03
C GLU A 20 -25.96 10.32 -11.73
N LEU A 21 -25.06 10.82 -12.56
CA LEU A 21 -24.52 12.18 -12.45
C LEU A 21 -25.60 13.24 -12.76
N ASP A 22 -26.47 13.01 -13.72
CA ASP A 22 -27.57 13.91 -14.08
C ASP A 22 -28.63 14.12 -12.97
N LYS A 23 -28.68 13.22 -11.99
CA LYS A 23 -29.57 13.36 -10.82
C LYS A 23 -29.07 14.34 -9.76
N ARG A 24 -27.84 14.80 -9.91
CA ARG A 24 -27.16 15.67 -8.92
C ARG A 24 -27.21 17.12 -9.39
N ASP A 25 -27.06 18.03 -8.42
CA ASP A 25 -26.83 19.43 -8.75
C ASP A 25 -25.49 19.54 -9.51
N PRO A 26 -25.42 20.21 -10.66
CA PRO A 26 -24.20 20.42 -11.42
C PRO A 26 -23.07 21.10 -10.63
N PHE A 27 -23.40 21.83 -9.57
CA PHE A 27 -22.43 22.50 -8.69
C PHE A 27 -21.90 21.58 -7.57
N ASP A 28 -22.54 20.45 -7.32
CA ASP A 28 -22.06 19.45 -6.38
C ASP A 28 -20.95 18.60 -6.99
N THR A 29 -19.85 18.43 -6.25
CA THR A 29 -18.75 17.57 -6.68
C THR A 29 -19.14 16.09 -6.60
N ALA A 30 -19.12 15.40 -7.74
CA ALA A 30 -19.28 13.96 -7.80
C ALA A 30 -17.95 13.26 -7.54
N GLU A 31 -17.89 12.40 -6.53
CA GLU A 31 -16.71 11.62 -6.24
C GLU A 31 -16.79 10.25 -6.91
N ILE A 32 -15.81 9.94 -7.77
CA ILE A 32 -15.74 8.71 -8.57
C ILE A 32 -14.50 7.93 -8.17
N VAL A 33 -14.67 6.70 -7.69
CA VAL A 33 -13.58 5.82 -7.33
C VAL A 33 -13.07 5.09 -8.57
N VAL A 34 -11.78 5.22 -8.86
CA VAL A 34 -11.13 4.61 -10.02
C VAL A 34 -9.84 3.89 -9.64
N PRO A 35 -9.47 2.80 -10.32
CA PRO A 35 -8.25 2.07 -10.01
C PRO A 35 -6.97 2.79 -10.46
N ASN A 36 -7.06 3.67 -11.46
CA ASN A 36 -5.89 4.36 -12.01
C ASN A 36 -6.24 5.64 -12.78
N PHE A 37 -5.23 6.47 -12.99
CA PHE A 37 -5.33 7.75 -13.70
C PHE A 37 -5.73 7.63 -15.19
N SER A 38 -5.40 6.52 -15.84
CA SER A 38 -5.80 6.31 -17.24
C SER A 38 -7.31 6.18 -17.37
N LEU A 39 -7.94 5.49 -16.41
CA LEU A 39 -9.39 5.35 -16.38
C LEU A 39 -10.10 6.67 -16.03
N GLU A 40 -9.54 7.47 -15.14
CA GLU A 40 -9.99 8.83 -14.84
C GLU A 40 -10.09 9.68 -16.12
N LYS A 41 -8.97 9.77 -16.87
CA LYS A 41 -8.95 10.52 -18.14
C LYS A 41 -9.95 9.99 -19.15
N TRP A 42 -10.04 8.67 -19.27
CA TRP A 42 -10.95 8.04 -20.20
C TRP A 42 -12.42 8.35 -19.85
N ILE A 43 -12.81 8.23 -18.56
CA ILE A 43 -14.16 8.55 -18.07
C ILE A 43 -14.49 10.02 -18.36
N SER A 44 -13.59 10.94 -18.01
CA SER A 44 -13.79 12.38 -18.22
C SER A 44 -14.05 12.70 -19.70
N LEU A 45 -13.24 12.13 -20.59
CA LEU A 45 -13.41 12.30 -22.04
C LEU A 45 -14.73 11.71 -22.53
N LYS A 46 -15.09 10.50 -22.08
CA LYS A 46 -16.31 9.83 -22.49
C LYS A 46 -17.56 10.53 -21.99
N LEU A 47 -17.57 11.03 -20.77
CA LEU A 47 -18.67 11.83 -20.23
C LEU A 47 -18.80 13.15 -21.01
N ALA A 48 -17.70 13.84 -21.27
CA ALA A 48 -17.72 15.06 -22.07
C ALA A 48 -18.24 14.82 -23.50
N GLN A 49 -17.89 13.69 -24.14
CA GLN A 49 -18.42 13.29 -25.44
C GLN A 49 -19.92 12.97 -25.40
N TYR A 50 -20.39 12.37 -24.30
CA TYR A 50 -21.76 11.91 -24.15
C TYR A 50 -22.73 13.04 -23.73
N GLN A 51 -22.34 13.88 -22.77
CA GLN A 51 -23.12 14.95 -22.17
C GLN A 51 -22.78 16.34 -22.69
N GLY A 52 -21.74 16.48 -23.52
CA GLY A 52 -21.19 17.76 -23.98
C GLY A 52 -20.24 18.43 -23.01
N ILE A 53 -20.30 18.09 -21.70
CA ILE A 53 -19.45 18.63 -20.66
C ILE A 53 -19.20 17.60 -19.56
N ALA A 54 -18.04 17.66 -18.92
CA ALA A 54 -17.70 16.89 -17.72
C ALA A 54 -17.10 17.86 -16.69
N ILE A 55 -17.90 18.27 -15.71
CA ILE A 55 -17.50 19.23 -14.68
C ILE A 55 -17.76 18.69 -13.29
N ASN A 56 -17.08 19.26 -12.31
CA ASN A 56 -17.23 18.93 -10.88
C ASN A 56 -17.11 17.43 -10.58
N LEU A 57 -16.16 16.77 -11.27
CA LEU A 57 -15.80 15.38 -11.05
C LEU A 57 -14.51 15.33 -10.22
N SER A 58 -14.55 14.60 -9.12
CA SER A 58 -13.38 14.29 -8.29
C SER A 58 -13.07 12.80 -8.38
N PHE A 59 -11.90 12.46 -8.85
CA PHE A 59 -11.47 11.08 -8.97
C PHE A 59 -10.54 10.71 -7.83
N ILE A 60 -10.84 9.60 -7.16
CA ILE A 60 -10.04 9.09 -6.06
C ILE A 60 -9.76 7.60 -6.22
N THR A 61 -8.66 7.12 -5.64
CA THR A 61 -8.36 5.68 -5.58
C THR A 61 -9.21 5.00 -4.52
N LEU A 62 -9.36 3.67 -4.63
CA LEU A 62 -10.08 2.87 -3.64
C LEU A 62 -9.50 3.06 -2.23
N GLU A 63 -8.17 3.09 -2.10
CA GLU A 63 -7.49 3.34 -0.82
C GLU A 63 -7.92 4.65 -0.17
N LYS A 64 -7.95 5.74 -0.96
CA LYS A 64 -8.41 7.06 -0.49
C LYS A 64 -9.88 7.06 -0.12
N ALA A 65 -10.72 6.34 -0.87
CA ALA A 65 -12.15 6.22 -0.57
C ALA A 65 -12.39 5.49 0.74
N ILE A 66 -11.70 4.36 0.96
CA ILE A 66 -11.74 3.61 2.22
C ILE A 66 -11.25 4.47 3.38
N TYR A 67 -10.08 5.11 3.23
CA TYR A 67 -9.53 6.01 4.24
C TYR A 67 -10.53 7.11 4.65
N LYS A 68 -11.15 7.77 3.67
CA LYS A 68 -12.15 8.82 3.91
C LYS A 68 -13.37 8.28 4.66
N SER A 69 -13.81 7.08 4.30
CA SER A 69 -14.94 6.41 4.96
C SER A 69 -14.60 6.05 6.41
N VAL A 70 -13.42 5.49 6.66
CA VAL A 70 -12.94 5.16 8.02
C VAL A 70 -12.80 6.43 8.86
N LYS A 71 -12.20 7.48 8.32
CA LYS A 71 -12.03 8.77 9.02
C LYS A 71 -13.37 9.40 9.39
N ASN A 72 -14.37 9.32 8.52
CA ASN A 72 -15.71 9.84 8.79
C ASN A 72 -16.46 9.00 9.84
N THR A 73 -16.23 7.70 9.88
CA THR A 73 -16.90 6.78 10.82
C THR A 73 -16.22 6.80 12.20
N LEU A 74 -14.91 7.02 12.25
CA LEU A 74 -14.10 6.99 13.47
C LEU A 74 -13.32 8.31 13.65
N PRO A 75 -13.99 9.45 13.84
CA PRO A 75 -13.36 10.77 13.84
C PRO A 75 -12.32 10.96 14.95
N ASN A 76 -12.40 10.19 16.04
CA ASN A 76 -11.47 10.26 17.17
C ASN A 76 -10.23 9.37 17.02
N ARG A 77 -10.14 8.54 15.98
CA ARG A 77 -8.92 7.77 15.69
C ARG A 77 -8.02 8.57 14.77
N LYS A 78 -6.77 8.76 15.19
CA LYS A 78 -5.72 9.24 14.30
C LYS A 78 -5.46 8.14 13.26
N CYS A 79 -6.04 8.29 12.09
CA CYS A 79 -5.74 7.45 10.92
C CYS A 79 -5.11 8.36 9.88
N GLU A 80 -3.92 8.01 9.40
CA GLU A 80 -3.27 8.70 8.30
C GLU A 80 -2.93 7.71 7.19
N LEU A 81 -3.13 8.14 5.95
CA LEU A 81 -2.73 7.36 4.79
C LEU A 81 -1.23 7.54 4.60
N LEU A 82 -0.46 6.52 4.97
CA LEU A 82 0.98 6.56 4.85
C LEU A 82 1.42 6.53 3.39
N LYS A 83 2.33 7.42 3.06
CA LYS A 83 2.98 7.43 1.75
C LYS A 83 3.93 6.23 1.65
N GLN A 84 4.01 5.64 0.48
CA GLN A 84 4.89 4.50 0.22
C GLN A 84 6.36 4.85 0.48
N GLU A 85 6.75 6.07 0.14
CA GLU A 85 8.10 6.60 0.35
C GLU A 85 8.45 6.63 1.85
N THR A 86 7.50 7.00 2.70
CA THR A 86 7.69 6.99 4.17
C THR A 86 7.94 5.57 4.69
N ILE A 87 7.14 4.59 4.24
CA ILE A 87 7.33 3.19 4.64
C ILE A 87 8.67 2.67 4.13
N GLN A 88 9.06 3.01 2.89
CA GLN A 88 10.36 2.63 2.34
C GLN A 88 11.52 3.20 3.15
N CYS A 89 11.46 4.46 3.55
CA CYS A 89 12.47 5.08 4.41
C CYS A 89 12.59 4.38 5.76
N LEU A 90 11.45 4.05 6.41
CA LEU A 90 11.45 3.31 7.67
C LEU A 90 12.05 1.91 7.50
N LEU A 91 11.75 1.21 6.41
CA LEU A 91 12.37 -0.07 6.08
C LEU A 91 13.89 0.07 5.88
N MET A 92 14.36 1.11 5.20
CA MET A 92 15.79 1.38 5.05
C MET A 92 16.46 1.57 6.41
N ASP A 93 15.84 2.31 7.31
CA ASP A 93 16.38 2.55 8.65
C ASP A 93 16.47 1.25 9.46
N ILE A 94 15.42 0.43 9.46
CA ILE A 94 15.44 -0.87 10.13
C ILE A 94 16.55 -1.75 9.55
N LEU A 95 16.63 -1.89 8.23
CA LEU A 95 17.64 -2.71 7.58
C LEU A 95 19.06 -2.21 7.85
N ARG A 96 19.27 -0.88 7.95
CA ARG A 96 20.57 -0.29 8.33
C ARG A 96 20.98 -0.66 9.75
N GLU A 97 20.03 -0.65 10.69
CA GLU A 97 20.27 -1.10 12.07
C GLU A 97 20.65 -2.58 12.14
N LYS A 98 20.17 -3.42 11.21
CA LYS A 98 20.51 -4.84 11.17
C LYS A 98 21.89 -5.13 10.58
N LEU A 99 22.56 -4.20 9.90
CA LEU A 99 23.91 -4.43 9.34
C LEU A 99 24.96 -4.86 10.38
N GLY A 100 24.81 -4.44 11.63
CA GLY A 100 25.67 -4.84 12.74
C GLY A 100 25.12 -5.98 13.60
N ASN A 101 24.00 -6.59 13.20
CA ASN A 101 23.37 -7.64 13.99
C ASN A 101 24.11 -8.97 13.83
N THR A 102 24.25 -9.70 14.93
CA THR A 102 24.94 -11.01 14.98
C THR A 102 23.97 -12.20 15.02
N ASP A 103 22.66 -11.94 14.98
CA ASP A 103 21.65 -12.99 14.93
C ASP A 103 21.64 -13.65 13.54
N PRO A 104 21.84 -14.98 13.46
CA PRO A 104 21.87 -15.73 12.20
C PRO A 104 20.61 -15.57 11.34
N VAL A 105 19.49 -15.16 11.92
CA VAL A 105 18.25 -14.84 11.17
C VAL A 105 18.50 -13.77 10.11
N TRP A 106 19.44 -12.84 10.33
CA TRP A 106 19.76 -11.75 9.42
C TRP A 106 20.87 -12.07 8.41
N ASP A 107 21.53 -13.23 8.51
CA ASP A 107 22.64 -13.60 7.60
C ASP A 107 22.30 -13.45 6.11
N PRO A 108 21.12 -13.85 5.60
CA PRO A 108 20.80 -13.69 4.19
C PRO A 108 20.72 -12.21 3.78
N VAL A 109 20.17 -11.36 4.66
CA VAL A 109 20.01 -9.92 4.42
C VAL A 109 21.37 -9.23 4.48
N ILE A 110 22.17 -9.53 5.52
CA ILE A 110 23.51 -8.97 5.72
C ILE A 110 24.43 -9.35 4.56
N SER A 111 24.43 -10.64 4.16
CA SER A 111 25.23 -11.11 3.02
C SER A 111 24.86 -10.43 1.70
N TYR A 112 23.59 -10.10 1.50
CA TYR A 112 23.16 -9.33 0.33
C TYR A 112 23.61 -7.87 0.42
N LEU A 113 23.45 -7.23 1.57
CA LEU A 113 23.75 -5.80 1.75
C LEU A 113 25.27 -5.56 1.78
N ASN A 114 26.01 -6.41 2.49
CA ASN A 114 27.46 -6.33 2.67
C ASN A 114 28.14 -7.70 2.47
N PRO A 115 28.41 -8.14 1.24
CA PRO A 115 29.03 -9.43 0.96
C PRO A 115 30.55 -9.51 1.30
N GLY A 116 31.09 -8.56 2.04
CA GLY A 116 32.46 -8.66 2.60
C GLY A 116 33.61 -8.35 1.62
N VAL A 117 33.34 -7.90 0.43
CA VAL A 117 34.37 -7.52 -0.57
C VAL A 117 34.30 -6.03 -0.77
N ASP A 118 35.32 -5.27 -0.32
CA ASP A 118 35.56 -3.81 -0.52
C ASP A 118 34.39 -2.97 -1.07
N ILE A 119 33.23 -3.10 -0.44
CA ILE A 119 32.03 -2.35 -0.83
C ILE A 119 32.08 -1.01 -0.13
N ASN A 120 32.05 0.06 -0.93
CA ASN A 120 31.93 1.40 -0.40
C ASN A 120 30.52 1.63 0.21
N SER A 121 30.42 2.61 1.10
CA SER A 121 29.16 2.97 1.78
C SER A 121 28.04 3.32 0.79
N GLU A 122 28.35 3.89 -0.37
CA GLU A 122 27.39 4.25 -1.41
C GLU A 122 26.76 3.00 -2.03
N ALA A 123 27.52 1.95 -2.26
CA ALA A 123 26.99 0.68 -2.77
C ALA A 123 26.06 -0.01 -1.75
N ILE A 124 26.35 0.10 -0.45
CA ILE A 124 25.47 -0.40 0.62
C ILE A 124 24.17 0.39 0.62
N GLU A 125 24.21 1.73 0.58
CA GLU A 125 23.02 2.58 0.52
C GLU A 125 22.16 2.29 -0.70
N HIS A 126 22.76 2.09 -1.85
CA HIS A 126 22.04 1.72 -3.07
C HIS A 126 21.32 0.36 -2.92
N ARG A 127 21.98 -0.64 -2.32
CA ARG A 127 21.36 -1.95 -2.04
C ARG A 127 20.24 -1.86 -1.00
N LEU A 128 20.42 -1.05 0.04
CA LEU A 128 19.37 -0.76 1.03
C LEU A 128 18.13 -0.17 0.35
N PHE A 129 18.32 0.81 -0.52
CA PHE A 129 17.23 1.43 -1.28
C PHE A 129 16.51 0.41 -2.18
N GLN A 130 17.26 -0.43 -2.89
CA GLN A 130 16.67 -1.45 -3.76
C GLN A 130 15.91 -2.51 -2.95
N LEU A 131 16.51 -3.01 -1.87
CA LEU A 131 15.91 -4.05 -1.03
C LEU A 131 14.64 -3.53 -0.34
N SER A 132 14.69 -2.33 0.23
CA SER A 132 13.53 -1.72 0.90
C SER A 132 12.36 -1.50 -0.06
N GLY A 133 12.62 -1.04 -1.28
CA GLY A 133 11.59 -0.89 -2.30
C GLY A 133 10.98 -2.24 -2.71
N ARG A 134 11.80 -3.29 -2.81
CA ARG A 134 11.33 -4.62 -3.12
C ARG A 134 10.49 -5.22 -2.00
N LEU A 135 10.92 -5.03 -0.75
CA LEU A 135 10.20 -5.48 0.44
C LEU A 135 8.89 -4.74 0.64
N LEU A 136 8.85 -3.43 0.39
CA LEU A 136 7.62 -2.66 0.42
C LEU A 136 6.57 -3.23 -0.55
N TYR A 137 6.98 -3.53 -1.78
CA TYR A 137 6.10 -4.17 -2.76
C TYR A 137 5.62 -5.54 -2.27
N LEU A 138 6.55 -6.38 -1.79
CA LEU A 138 6.26 -7.73 -1.31
C LEU A 138 5.30 -7.72 -0.12
N PHE A 139 5.50 -6.84 0.85
CA PHE A 139 4.64 -6.71 2.03
C PHE A 139 3.22 -6.27 1.66
N LYS A 140 3.09 -5.38 0.67
CA LYS A 140 1.76 -5.03 0.12
C LYS A 140 1.06 -6.22 -0.53
N GLU A 141 1.80 -7.00 -1.30
CA GLU A 141 1.26 -8.23 -1.90
C GLU A 141 0.81 -9.23 -0.82
N TYR A 142 1.57 -9.36 0.26
CA TYR A 142 1.19 -10.21 1.40
C TYR A 142 -0.07 -9.71 2.11
N GLU A 143 -0.16 -8.42 2.37
CA GLU A 143 -1.39 -7.81 2.94
C GLU A 143 -2.61 -8.07 2.06
N TYR A 144 -2.45 -7.94 0.77
CA TYR A 144 -3.57 -8.06 -0.17
C TYR A 144 -3.97 -9.51 -0.44
N SER A 145 -3.01 -10.42 -0.61
CA SER A 145 -3.26 -11.77 -1.09
C SER A 145 -3.14 -12.86 -0.02
N ARG A 146 -2.49 -12.59 1.11
CA ARG A 146 -2.17 -13.59 2.16
C ARG A 146 -2.43 -13.09 3.58
N ASN A 147 -3.31 -12.13 3.74
CA ASN A 147 -3.57 -11.49 5.04
C ASN A 147 -4.05 -12.52 6.09
N GLU A 148 -5.00 -13.39 5.73
CA GLU A 148 -5.58 -14.36 6.67
C GLU A 148 -4.59 -15.45 7.09
N GLU A 149 -3.71 -15.88 6.21
CA GLU A 149 -2.78 -16.99 6.49
C GLU A 149 -1.44 -16.50 7.04
N LEU A 150 -0.79 -15.57 6.32
CA LEU A 150 0.58 -15.16 6.61
C LEU A 150 0.63 -14.01 7.63
N ILE A 151 -0.08 -12.92 7.35
CA ILE A 151 0.01 -11.72 8.19
C ILE A 151 -0.64 -11.95 9.55
N SER A 152 -1.76 -12.68 9.62
CA SER A 152 -2.37 -13.04 10.91
C SER A 152 -1.44 -13.91 11.76
N ALA A 153 -0.73 -14.87 11.14
CA ALA A 153 0.24 -15.69 11.86
C ALA A 153 1.43 -14.84 12.37
N TRP A 154 1.93 -13.91 11.56
CA TRP A 154 3.02 -13.00 11.94
C TRP A 154 2.64 -12.05 13.08
N ASN A 155 1.42 -11.52 13.08
CA ASN A 155 0.91 -10.69 14.17
C ASN A 155 0.77 -11.46 15.49
N GLU A 156 0.61 -12.78 15.42
CA GLU A 156 0.57 -13.68 16.57
C GLU A 156 1.94 -14.32 16.88
N ASP A 157 3.01 -13.84 16.23
CA ASP A 157 4.39 -14.36 16.31
C ASP A 157 4.50 -15.87 16.01
N ARG A 158 3.71 -16.36 15.07
CA ARG A 158 3.69 -17.75 14.61
C ARG A 158 4.27 -17.87 13.20
N ASN A 159 4.88 -19.04 12.93
CA ASN A 159 5.28 -19.39 11.57
C ASN A 159 4.04 -19.75 10.73
N ALA A 160 4.02 -19.30 9.50
CA ALA A 160 2.93 -19.54 8.54
C ALA A 160 3.34 -20.48 7.38
N VAL A 161 4.65 -20.69 7.18
CA VAL A 161 5.17 -21.48 6.06
C VAL A 161 5.74 -22.83 6.50
N GLU A 162 5.93 -23.72 5.53
CA GLU A 162 6.55 -25.02 5.73
C GLU A 162 8.02 -24.90 6.16
N GLN A 163 8.52 -25.96 6.81
CA GLN A 163 9.86 -25.99 7.44
C GLN A 163 11.00 -25.61 6.49
N GLN A 164 10.88 -25.87 5.20
CA GLN A 164 11.89 -25.53 4.19
C GLN A 164 12.06 -24.02 3.96
N LEU A 165 11.02 -23.21 4.25
CA LEU A 165 10.99 -21.77 4.04
C LEU A 165 11.15 -20.96 5.33
N LEU A 166 11.28 -21.63 6.49
CA LEU A 166 11.37 -20.97 7.79
C LEU A 166 12.51 -19.95 7.87
N GLY A 167 13.65 -20.24 7.28
CA GLY A 167 14.79 -19.30 7.26
C GLY A 167 14.48 -18.00 6.51
N THR A 168 13.71 -18.08 5.44
CA THR A 168 13.28 -16.90 4.69
C THR A 168 12.13 -16.16 5.39
N GLU A 169 11.21 -16.89 5.99
CA GLU A 169 10.10 -16.31 6.73
C GLU A 169 10.56 -15.59 7.99
N SER A 170 11.50 -16.17 8.74
CA SER A 170 11.90 -15.66 10.06
C SER A 170 12.36 -14.20 10.02
N TRP A 171 13.27 -13.84 9.10
CA TRP A 171 13.73 -12.45 9.01
C TRP A 171 12.65 -11.52 8.44
N GLN A 172 11.78 -11.99 7.52
CA GLN A 172 10.69 -11.19 7.00
C GLN A 172 9.64 -10.90 8.07
N ARG A 173 9.29 -11.90 8.89
CA ARG A 173 8.39 -11.74 10.03
C ARG A 173 8.94 -10.76 11.05
N THR A 174 10.22 -10.91 11.40
CA THR A 174 10.88 -9.97 12.32
C THR A 174 10.85 -8.55 11.76
N LEU A 175 11.18 -8.38 10.48
CA LEU A 175 11.14 -7.08 9.81
C LEU A 175 9.71 -6.49 9.76
N TRP A 176 8.72 -7.34 9.52
CA TRP A 176 7.31 -6.94 9.56
C TRP A 176 6.91 -6.42 10.94
N ASN A 177 7.27 -7.16 12.00
CA ASN A 177 6.97 -6.75 13.37
C ASN A 177 7.75 -5.51 13.80
N ASP A 178 9.02 -5.37 13.40
CA ASP A 178 9.82 -4.16 13.63
C ASP A 178 9.21 -2.91 12.93
N LEU A 179 8.47 -3.09 11.85
CA LEU A 179 7.82 -2.02 11.12
C LEU A 179 6.39 -1.76 11.61
N PHE A 180 5.54 -2.80 11.61
CA PHE A 180 4.09 -2.70 11.80
C PHE A 180 3.59 -3.18 13.17
N GLY A 181 4.43 -3.87 13.96
CA GLY A 181 4.06 -4.40 15.27
C GLY A 181 3.65 -3.30 16.26
N GLU A 182 3.14 -3.69 17.42
CA GLU A 182 2.67 -2.75 18.45
C GLU A 182 3.76 -1.77 18.91
N GLU A 183 5.02 -2.22 18.96
CA GLU A 183 6.22 -1.43 19.26
C GLU A 183 7.02 -1.07 18.01
N GLY A 184 6.48 -1.35 16.82
CA GLY A 184 7.14 -1.11 15.54
C GLY A 184 7.35 0.36 15.22
N LYS A 185 8.34 0.65 14.35
CA LYS A 185 8.69 2.03 13.97
C LYS A 185 7.52 2.84 13.46
N LEU A 186 6.60 2.22 12.75
CA LEU A 186 5.42 2.89 12.22
C LEU A 186 4.45 3.33 13.32
N THR A 187 4.26 2.49 14.32
CA THR A 187 3.42 2.81 15.48
C THR A 187 4.03 3.93 16.30
N PHE A 188 5.35 3.93 16.48
CA PHE A 188 6.09 5.01 17.14
C PHE A 188 6.01 6.32 16.35
N PHE A 189 6.18 6.28 15.04
CA PHE A 189 6.06 7.44 14.16
C PHE A 189 4.68 8.09 14.26
N ASN A 190 3.61 7.29 14.23
CA ASN A 190 2.23 7.79 14.33
C ASN A 190 1.86 8.32 15.73
N ARG A 191 2.55 7.89 16.80
CA ARG A 191 2.32 8.41 18.16
C ARG A 191 2.96 9.77 18.39
N ASN A 192 3.99 10.12 17.60
CA ASN A 192 4.78 11.35 17.78
C ASN A 192 4.46 12.46 16.75
N LEU A 193 3.49 12.23 15.85
CA LEU A 193 2.89 13.23 14.99
C LEU A 193 1.56 13.72 15.60
#